data_1d4c5e3b29fb244ff496459cdb9ca291
#
_entry.id   1d4c5e3b29fb244ff496459cdb9ca291
#
_cell.length_a   1.000
_cell.length_b   1.000
_cell.length_c   1.000
_cell.angle_alpha   90.00
_cell.angle_beta   90.00
_cell.angle_gamma   90.00
#
_symmetry.space_group_name_H-M   'P 1'
#
loop_
_entity.id
_entity.type
_entity.pdbx_description
1 polymer ?
#
loop_
_entity_poly.entity_id
_entity_poly.type
_entity_poly.pdbx_seq_one_letter_code
_entity_poly.pdbx_strand_id
1 'polypeptide(L)'
;LNSVGLQNPGVEHVIAHELPALRKIFHKPIIANISGFSVEEYVHCVELLTKEEQVEILEINISCPNVRHGGMAFGTNPDAAAEITRAVKQVATKPVYMKLSPNVTDIVSIAKACEEAGADGLSLINTLLGMRIDLKRRRPVLANVMGGYSGPGVFPVAVRMVYQVTGAVSIPVIGMGGVSSAQDVIEMMMAGAKAVQVGAANLTDPYACKKIIDDLPREMERLGIERLSDIQRV
;
A
#
# COMPACT_ATOMS: atom_id res chain seq x y z
N LEU A 1 10.69 -7.40 10.70
CA LEU A 1 11.31 -7.76 9.43
C LEU A 1 10.66 -9.02 8.85
N ASN A 2 10.40 -9.01 7.54
CA ASN A 2 9.91 -10.17 6.80
C ASN A 2 10.51 -10.22 5.38
N SER A 3 10.50 -11.41 4.78
CA SER A 3 10.85 -11.64 3.38
C SER A 3 9.94 -12.69 2.76
N VAL A 4 8.62 -12.51 2.92
CA VAL A 4 7.60 -13.46 2.45
C VAL A 4 7.62 -13.61 0.93
N GLY A 5 7.91 -12.52 0.18
CA GLY A 5 8.13 -12.56 -1.26
C GLY A 5 6.84 -12.68 -2.09
N LEU A 6 5.75 -12.03 -1.65
CA LEU A 6 4.47 -11.99 -2.36
C LEU A 6 3.83 -13.37 -2.57
N GLN A 7 4.12 -14.36 -1.73
CA GLN A 7 3.52 -15.67 -1.83
C GLN A 7 1.99 -15.59 -1.80
N ASN A 8 1.36 -16.10 -2.85
CA ASN A 8 -0.09 -16.16 -3.02
C ASN A 8 -0.46 -17.30 -4.00
N PRO A 9 -1.74 -17.69 -4.07
CA PRO A 9 -2.15 -18.81 -4.91
C PRO A 9 -2.36 -18.48 -6.40
N GLY A 10 -2.20 -17.21 -6.79
CA GLY A 10 -2.49 -16.74 -8.14
C GLY A 10 -3.89 -16.15 -8.31
N VAL A 11 -4.05 -15.27 -9.29
CA VAL A 11 -5.28 -14.47 -9.50
C VAL A 11 -6.48 -15.34 -9.81
N GLU A 12 -6.33 -16.37 -10.63
CA GLU A 12 -7.39 -17.32 -11.00
C GLU A 12 -7.91 -18.07 -9.77
N HIS A 13 -7.01 -18.53 -8.90
CA HIS A 13 -7.41 -19.18 -7.66
C HIS A 13 -8.14 -18.23 -6.72
N VAL A 14 -7.64 -17.01 -6.58
CA VAL A 14 -8.28 -15.97 -5.74
C VAL A 14 -9.71 -15.71 -6.22
N ILE A 15 -9.93 -15.57 -7.51
CA ILE A 15 -11.27 -15.34 -8.09
C ILE A 15 -12.17 -16.55 -7.89
N ALA A 16 -11.64 -17.76 -8.10
CA ALA A 16 -12.43 -18.99 -8.02
C ALA A 16 -12.78 -19.41 -6.58
N HIS A 17 -11.95 -19.08 -5.59
CA HIS A 17 -12.07 -19.63 -4.23
C HIS A 17 -12.08 -18.56 -3.14
N GLU A 18 -11.10 -17.64 -3.11
CA GLU A 18 -10.93 -16.71 -1.99
C GLU A 18 -12.02 -15.61 -1.98
N LEU A 19 -12.30 -14.98 -3.12
CA LEU A 19 -13.34 -13.97 -3.23
C LEU A 19 -14.74 -14.53 -2.93
N PRO A 20 -15.16 -15.69 -3.44
CA PRO A 20 -16.42 -16.31 -3.07
C PRO A 20 -16.52 -16.67 -1.57
N ALA A 21 -15.41 -17.11 -0.96
CA ALA A 21 -15.37 -17.38 0.47
C ALA A 21 -15.50 -16.08 1.30
N LEU A 22 -14.80 -15.03 0.90
CA LEU A 22 -14.87 -13.72 1.54
C LEU A 22 -16.27 -13.11 1.47
N ARG A 23 -16.94 -13.18 0.31
CA ARG A 23 -18.30 -12.67 0.11
C ARG A 23 -19.33 -13.25 1.08
N LYS A 24 -19.10 -14.45 1.61
CA LYS A 24 -20.01 -15.07 2.59
C LYS A 24 -20.00 -14.39 3.96
N ILE A 25 -18.90 -13.72 4.31
CA ILE A 25 -18.65 -13.15 5.63
C ILE A 25 -18.43 -11.64 5.62
N PHE A 26 -18.10 -11.06 4.46
CA PHE A 26 -17.78 -9.65 4.30
C PHE A 26 -18.43 -9.10 3.03
N HIS A 27 -19.38 -8.15 3.20
CA HIS A 27 -20.21 -7.63 2.13
C HIS A 27 -19.87 -6.21 1.69
N LYS A 28 -18.79 -5.63 2.23
CA LYS A 28 -18.33 -4.31 1.83
C LYS A 28 -17.40 -4.40 0.63
N PRO A 29 -17.20 -3.29 -0.12
CA PRO A 29 -16.20 -3.19 -1.15
C PRO A 29 -14.80 -3.48 -0.62
N ILE A 30 -13.95 -4.02 -1.47
CA ILE A 30 -12.55 -4.33 -1.15
C ILE A 30 -11.60 -3.66 -2.13
N ILE A 31 -10.38 -3.44 -1.68
CA ILE A 31 -9.23 -3.05 -2.49
C ILE A 31 -8.44 -4.32 -2.81
N ALA A 32 -8.29 -4.65 -4.09
CA ALA A 32 -7.44 -5.77 -4.51
C ALA A 32 -6.00 -5.30 -4.72
N ASN A 33 -5.06 -5.80 -3.90
CA ASN A 33 -3.64 -5.53 -4.08
C ASN A 33 -3.05 -6.48 -5.12
N ILE A 34 -2.51 -5.93 -6.20
CA ILE A 34 -2.01 -6.65 -7.36
C ILE A 34 -0.50 -6.51 -7.44
N SER A 35 0.18 -7.62 -7.67
CA SER A 35 1.62 -7.69 -7.88
C SER A 35 1.93 -8.52 -9.12
N GLY A 36 3.04 -8.22 -9.79
CA GLY A 36 3.55 -8.95 -10.95
C GLY A 36 5.06 -8.77 -11.09
N PHE A 37 5.66 -9.58 -11.94
CA PHE A 37 7.08 -9.51 -12.30
C PHE A 37 7.30 -8.93 -13.70
N SER A 38 6.23 -8.73 -14.47
CA SER A 38 6.25 -8.07 -15.78
C SER A 38 5.00 -7.22 -15.97
N VAL A 39 5.02 -6.32 -16.95
CA VAL A 39 3.87 -5.48 -17.32
C VAL A 39 2.67 -6.35 -17.70
N GLU A 40 2.91 -7.44 -18.44
CA GLU A 40 1.89 -8.38 -18.90
C GLU A 40 1.17 -9.07 -17.73
N GLU A 41 1.92 -9.44 -16.68
CA GLU A 41 1.31 -10.03 -15.48
C GLU A 41 0.41 -9.04 -14.73
N TYR A 42 0.83 -7.77 -14.61
CA TYR A 42 -0.03 -6.74 -14.04
C TYR A 42 -1.30 -6.54 -14.86
N VAL A 43 -1.18 -6.43 -16.19
CA VAL A 43 -2.31 -6.27 -17.12
C VAL A 43 -3.26 -7.46 -16.99
N HIS A 44 -2.74 -8.69 -17.02
CA HIS A 44 -3.55 -9.91 -16.89
C HIS A 44 -4.35 -9.93 -15.56
N CYS A 45 -3.71 -9.63 -14.44
CA CYS A 45 -4.40 -9.57 -13.16
C CYS A 45 -5.50 -8.49 -13.14
N VAL A 46 -5.22 -7.32 -13.72
CA VAL A 46 -6.19 -6.22 -13.79
C VAL A 46 -7.38 -6.59 -14.68
N GLU A 47 -7.17 -7.21 -15.86
CA GLU A 47 -8.23 -7.67 -16.76
C GLU A 47 -9.21 -8.65 -16.10
N LEU A 48 -8.70 -9.48 -15.21
CA LEU A 48 -9.53 -10.42 -14.45
C LEU A 48 -10.25 -9.74 -13.28
N LEU A 49 -9.52 -9.05 -12.41
CA LEU A 49 -10.06 -8.47 -11.18
C LEU A 49 -10.98 -7.28 -11.42
N THR A 50 -10.84 -6.56 -12.53
CA THR A 50 -11.74 -5.46 -12.90
C THR A 50 -13.18 -5.92 -13.13
N LYS A 51 -13.40 -7.21 -13.38
CA LYS A 51 -14.72 -7.83 -13.57
C LYS A 51 -15.39 -8.27 -12.26
N GLU A 52 -14.62 -8.35 -11.17
CA GLU A 52 -15.12 -8.82 -9.88
C GLU A 52 -15.92 -7.75 -9.15
N GLU A 53 -17.21 -7.98 -8.94
CA GLU A 53 -18.18 -7.00 -8.41
C GLU A 53 -17.74 -6.41 -7.06
N GLN A 54 -17.21 -7.23 -6.15
CA GLN A 54 -16.81 -6.78 -4.80
C GLN A 54 -15.50 -5.97 -4.80
N VAL A 55 -14.68 -6.09 -5.83
CA VAL A 55 -13.44 -5.30 -5.99
C VAL A 55 -13.83 -3.91 -6.46
N GLU A 56 -13.55 -2.89 -5.64
CA GLU A 56 -13.87 -1.48 -5.95
C GLU A 56 -12.66 -0.70 -6.43
N ILE A 57 -11.48 -1.01 -5.91
CA ILE A 57 -10.21 -0.36 -6.25
C ILE A 57 -9.17 -1.43 -6.56
N LEU A 58 -8.38 -1.18 -7.60
CA LEU A 58 -7.21 -1.98 -7.98
C LEU A 58 -5.95 -1.27 -7.48
N GLU A 59 -5.30 -1.83 -6.45
CA GLU A 59 -4.06 -1.28 -5.91
C GLU A 59 -2.86 -2.00 -6.53
N ILE A 60 -2.13 -1.32 -7.38
CA ILE A 60 -0.99 -1.86 -8.14
C ILE A 60 0.29 -1.70 -7.32
N ASN A 61 0.81 -2.80 -6.81
CA ASN A 61 2.00 -2.83 -5.99
C ASN A 61 3.27 -2.86 -6.85
N ILE A 62 3.81 -1.69 -7.18
CA ILE A 62 5.05 -1.54 -7.96
C ILE A 62 6.32 -1.58 -7.09
N SER A 63 6.19 -1.88 -5.82
CA SER A 63 7.29 -1.79 -4.83
C SER A 63 8.10 -3.07 -4.69
N CYS A 64 7.95 -4.07 -5.57
CA CYS A 64 8.61 -5.36 -5.39
C CYS A 64 10.11 -5.27 -5.67
N PRO A 65 11.01 -5.40 -4.66
CA PRO A 65 12.45 -5.23 -4.86
C PRO A 65 13.14 -6.45 -5.49
N ASN A 66 12.41 -7.55 -5.76
CA ASN A 66 12.99 -8.85 -6.08
C ASN A 66 12.81 -9.27 -7.55
N VAL A 67 12.87 -8.37 -8.51
CA VAL A 67 12.93 -8.76 -9.92
C VAL A 67 14.35 -9.15 -10.28
N ARG A 68 14.72 -10.42 -10.11
CA ARG A 68 16.04 -10.97 -10.49
C ARG A 68 16.23 -11.13 -12.00
N HIS A 69 15.21 -10.91 -12.82
CA HIS A 69 15.28 -11.02 -14.27
C HIS A 69 14.72 -9.75 -14.91
N GLY A 70 15.61 -8.89 -15.41
CA GLY A 70 15.26 -7.70 -16.16
C GLY A 70 15.60 -6.35 -15.51
N GLY A 71 16.11 -6.32 -14.29
CA GLY A 71 16.90 -5.18 -13.76
C GLY A 71 16.17 -3.88 -13.43
N MET A 72 14.85 -3.79 -13.53
CA MET A 72 14.13 -2.58 -13.13
C MET A 72 13.20 -2.86 -11.94
N ALA A 73 13.52 -2.29 -10.80
CA ALA A 73 12.56 -2.13 -9.74
C ALA A 73 11.55 -1.07 -10.20
N PHE A 74 10.40 -1.50 -10.71
CA PHE A 74 9.37 -0.62 -11.28
C PHE A 74 9.00 0.58 -10.39
N GLY A 75 9.09 0.42 -9.09
CA GLY A 75 8.76 1.47 -8.13
C GLY A 75 9.91 2.40 -7.75
N THR A 76 11.08 2.28 -8.36
CA THR A 76 12.25 3.14 -8.07
C THR A 76 12.61 4.09 -9.22
N ASN A 77 11.96 3.92 -10.38
CA ASN A 77 12.15 4.74 -11.56
C ASN A 77 10.81 5.35 -12.00
N PRO A 78 10.69 6.69 -12.16
CA PRO A 78 9.46 7.34 -12.59
C PRO A 78 8.92 6.86 -13.94
N ASP A 79 9.80 6.64 -14.93
CA ASP A 79 9.39 6.20 -16.26
C ASP A 79 8.79 4.79 -16.24
N ALA A 80 9.41 3.88 -15.49
CA ALA A 80 8.91 2.52 -15.32
C ALA A 80 7.57 2.48 -14.54
N ALA A 81 7.43 3.33 -13.52
CA ALA A 81 6.16 3.49 -12.81
C ALA A 81 5.05 4.02 -13.74
N ALA A 82 5.36 5.01 -14.57
CA ALA A 82 4.44 5.55 -15.57
C ALA A 82 4.06 4.52 -16.64
N GLU A 83 5.00 3.69 -17.09
CA GLU A 83 4.76 2.62 -18.07
C GLU A 83 3.72 1.63 -17.56
N ILE A 84 3.91 1.07 -16.36
CA ILE A 84 2.93 0.16 -15.75
C ILE A 84 1.59 0.87 -15.54
N THR A 85 1.60 2.11 -15.05
CA THR A 85 0.37 2.86 -14.84
C THR A 85 -0.43 2.98 -16.14
N ARG A 86 0.18 3.38 -17.25
CA ARG A 86 -0.49 3.46 -18.56
C ARG A 86 -1.02 2.11 -19.01
N ALA A 87 -0.21 1.04 -18.89
CA ALA A 87 -0.59 -0.29 -19.34
C ALA A 87 -1.83 -0.80 -18.59
N VAL A 88 -1.85 -0.72 -17.25
CA VAL A 88 -3.01 -1.18 -16.45
C VAL A 88 -4.24 -0.30 -16.66
N LYS A 89 -4.07 1.02 -16.87
CA LYS A 89 -5.18 1.95 -17.14
C LYS A 89 -5.87 1.69 -18.47
N GLN A 90 -5.20 1.08 -19.44
CA GLN A 90 -5.83 0.72 -20.73
C GLN A 90 -6.90 -0.36 -20.59
N VAL A 91 -6.77 -1.25 -19.59
CA VAL A 91 -7.67 -2.40 -19.41
C VAL A 91 -8.54 -2.30 -18.15
N ALA A 92 -8.20 -1.42 -17.20
CA ALA A 92 -8.96 -1.23 -15.98
C ALA A 92 -10.28 -0.49 -16.26
N THR A 93 -11.38 -1.01 -15.73
CA THR A 93 -12.68 -0.32 -15.69
C THR A 93 -13.02 0.22 -14.30
N LYS A 94 -12.11 0.03 -13.35
CA LYS A 94 -12.20 0.47 -11.94
C LYS A 94 -11.05 1.41 -11.60
N PRO A 95 -11.17 2.20 -10.54
CA PRO A 95 -10.09 3.08 -10.09
C PRO A 95 -8.79 2.30 -9.83
N VAL A 96 -7.69 2.84 -10.35
CA VAL A 96 -6.33 2.30 -10.21
C VAL A 96 -5.53 3.17 -9.26
N TYR A 97 -5.07 2.59 -8.16
CA TYR A 97 -4.18 3.21 -7.18
C TYR A 97 -2.78 2.60 -7.29
N MET A 98 -1.77 3.45 -7.42
CA MET A 98 -0.38 2.98 -7.49
C MET A 98 0.24 2.95 -6.09
N LYS A 99 0.72 1.77 -5.67
CA LYS A 99 1.35 1.61 -4.35
C LYS A 99 2.86 1.80 -4.42
N LEU A 100 3.34 2.88 -3.76
CA LEU A 100 4.70 3.39 -3.90
C LEU A 100 5.67 2.81 -2.87
N SER A 101 6.93 2.68 -3.30
CA SER A 101 8.05 2.24 -2.47
C SER A 101 8.65 3.40 -1.68
N PRO A 102 8.99 3.20 -0.39
CA PRO A 102 9.76 4.19 0.37
C PRO A 102 11.27 4.12 0.09
N ASN A 103 11.74 3.09 -0.65
CA ASN A 103 13.16 2.83 -0.86
C ASN A 103 13.70 3.62 -2.06
N VAL A 104 13.41 4.91 -2.06
CA VAL A 104 13.76 5.86 -3.12
C VAL A 104 14.26 7.16 -2.51
N THR A 105 15.05 7.91 -3.26
CA THR A 105 15.54 9.22 -2.84
C THR A 105 14.43 10.28 -2.94
N ASP A 106 13.63 10.22 -4.02
CA ASP A 106 12.54 11.15 -4.29
C ASP A 106 11.26 10.40 -4.65
N ILE A 107 10.36 10.25 -3.66
CA ILE A 107 9.06 9.62 -3.86
C ILE A 107 8.09 10.54 -4.63
N VAL A 108 8.29 11.85 -4.58
CA VAL A 108 7.42 12.83 -5.25
C VAL A 108 7.54 12.71 -6.77
N SER A 109 8.74 12.51 -7.29
CA SER A 109 8.94 12.32 -8.74
C SER A 109 8.17 11.10 -9.27
N ILE A 110 8.15 10.00 -8.52
CA ILE A 110 7.42 8.79 -8.88
C ILE A 110 5.90 9.01 -8.77
N ALA A 111 5.45 9.69 -7.71
CA ALA A 111 4.05 10.03 -7.49
C ALA A 111 3.48 10.86 -8.66
N LYS A 112 4.20 11.90 -9.09
CA LYS A 112 3.83 12.73 -10.25
C LYS A 112 3.80 11.93 -11.55
N ALA A 113 4.78 11.07 -11.78
CA ALA A 113 4.82 10.23 -12.98
C ALA A 113 3.61 9.28 -13.04
N CYS A 114 3.18 8.72 -11.92
CA CYS A 114 1.96 7.91 -11.84
C CYS A 114 0.69 8.74 -12.11
N GLU A 115 0.58 9.95 -11.53
CA GLU A 115 -0.54 10.86 -11.76
C GLU A 115 -0.63 11.28 -13.23
N GLU A 116 0.48 11.72 -13.83
CA GLU A 116 0.58 12.09 -15.25
C GLU A 116 0.27 10.91 -16.19
N ALA A 117 0.55 9.69 -15.77
CA ALA A 117 0.23 8.47 -16.50
C ALA A 117 -1.25 8.03 -16.34
N GLY A 118 -2.05 8.74 -15.52
CA GLY A 118 -3.49 8.54 -15.39
C GLY A 118 -3.92 7.68 -14.20
N ALA A 119 -3.09 7.52 -13.16
CA ALA A 119 -3.52 6.90 -11.91
C ALA A 119 -4.68 7.67 -11.29
N ASP A 120 -5.66 6.97 -10.71
CA ASP A 120 -6.81 7.58 -10.02
C ASP A 120 -6.50 7.91 -8.56
N GLY A 121 -5.42 7.35 -8.02
CA GLY A 121 -4.93 7.62 -6.68
C GLY A 121 -3.59 6.94 -6.41
N LEU A 122 -3.07 7.20 -5.22
CA LEU A 122 -1.81 6.62 -4.75
C LEU A 122 -2.02 5.98 -3.39
N SER A 123 -1.23 4.96 -3.08
CA SER A 123 -1.08 4.44 -1.72
C SER A 123 0.40 4.36 -1.35
N LEU A 124 0.75 4.75 -0.15
CA LEU A 124 2.13 4.73 0.34
C LEU A 124 2.16 4.72 1.88
N ILE A 125 3.12 4.05 2.45
CA ILE A 125 4.34 3.47 1.88
C ILE A 125 4.33 1.94 1.99
N ASN A 126 5.07 1.26 1.10
CA ASN A 126 5.46 -0.12 1.31
C ASN A 126 6.55 -0.22 2.40
N THR A 127 7.09 -1.40 2.66
CA THR A 127 8.11 -1.61 3.70
C THR A 127 9.46 -0.98 3.33
N LEU A 128 10.16 -0.44 4.35
CA LEU A 128 11.56 -0.06 4.21
C LEU A 128 12.46 -1.30 4.11
N LEU A 129 13.52 -1.23 3.35
CA LEU A 129 14.52 -2.29 3.30
C LEU A 129 15.34 -2.31 4.59
N GLY A 130 15.43 -3.47 5.23
CA GLY A 130 16.17 -3.63 6.47
C GLY A 130 16.87 -4.99 6.58
N MET A 131 17.77 -5.12 7.56
CA MET A 131 18.53 -6.33 7.84
C MET A 131 18.76 -6.48 9.36
N ARG A 132 18.85 -7.72 9.82
CA ARG A 132 19.33 -8.07 11.17
C ARG A 132 20.32 -9.24 11.09
N ILE A 133 21.29 -9.27 12.01
CA ILE A 133 22.27 -10.34 12.15
C ILE A 133 22.00 -11.12 13.43
N ASP A 134 21.93 -12.46 13.32
CA ASP A 134 21.93 -13.37 14.46
C ASP A 134 23.36 -13.47 15.01
N LEU A 135 23.58 -12.89 16.18
CA LEU A 135 24.90 -12.82 16.79
C LEU A 135 25.44 -14.20 17.20
N LYS A 136 24.56 -15.13 17.58
CA LYS A 136 24.97 -16.49 17.95
C LYS A 136 25.38 -17.31 16.74
N ARG A 137 24.56 -17.26 15.68
CA ARG A 137 24.80 -18.03 14.45
C ARG A 137 25.72 -17.31 13.47
N ARG A 138 26.07 -16.04 13.74
CA ARG A 138 26.93 -15.18 12.89
C ARG A 138 26.49 -15.15 11.43
N ARG A 139 25.16 -15.01 11.20
CA ARG A 139 24.56 -14.97 9.87
C ARG A 139 23.33 -14.03 9.85
N PRO A 140 22.85 -13.62 8.66
CA PRO A 140 21.59 -12.89 8.55
C PRO A 140 20.42 -13.65 9.23
N VAL A 141 19.51 -12.92 9.86
CA VAL A 141 18.29 -13.47 10.46
C VAL A 141 17.35 -13.99 9.38
N LEU A 142 17.22 -13.24 8.28
CA LEU A 142 16.41 -13.64 7.13
C LEU A 142 17.24 -14.45 6.14
N ALA A 143 16.65 -15.50 5.56
CA ALA A 143 17.29 -16.31 4.53
C ALA A 143 17.68 -15.50 3.29
N ASN A 144 16.85 -14.50 2.92
CA ASN A 144 17.11 -13.57 1.82
C ASN A 144 18.05 -12.41 2.19
N VAL A 145 18.75 -12.51 3.32
CA VAL A 145 19.68 -11.49 3.87
C VAL A 145 18.96 -10.22 4.29
N MET A 146 18.29 -9.54 3.37
CA MET A 146 17.49 -8.34 3.59
C MET A 146 16.00 -8.62 3.42
N GLY A 147 15.16 -7.76 4.00
CA GLY A 147 13.71 -7.88 3.90
C GLY A 147 13.01 -6.60 4.30
N GLY A 148 11.68 -6.61 4.20
CA GLY A 148 10.85 -5.48 4.54
C GLY A 148 10.82 -5.21 6.05
N TYR A 149 11.09 -3.96 6.42
CA TYR A 149 10.92 -3.44 7.78
C TYR A 149 9.59 -2.68 7.87
N SER A 150 8.74 -3.09 8.80
CA SER A 150 7.41 -2.51 9.06
C SER A 150 7.14 -2.42 10.56
N GLY A 151 6.00 -1.86 10.94
CA GLY A 151 5.61 -1.63 12.32
C GLY A 151 5.81 -0.18 12.78
N PRO A 152 5.56 0.16 14.06
CA PRO A 152 5.51 1.55 14.54
C PRO A 152 6.79 2.36 14.27
N GLY A 153 7.94 1.71 14.20
CA GLY A 153 9.22 2.37 13.92
C GLY A 153 9.33 3.03 12.54
N VAL A 154 8.49 2.65 11.57
CA VAL A 154 8.48 3.30 10.25
C VAL A 154 7.48 4.45 10.14
N PHE A 155 6.61 4.62 11.13
CA PHE A 155 5.50 5.58 11.10
C PHE A 155 5.95 7.03 10.78
N PRO A 156 6.98 7.60 11.44
CA PRO A 156 7.42 8.97 11.12
C PRO A 156 7.93 9.12 9.67
N VAL A 157 8.49 8.05 9.10
CA VAL A 157 8.92 8.05 7.69
C VAL A 157 7.71 8.05 6.78
N ALA A 158 6.69 7.24 7.11
CA ALA A 158 5.44 7.17 6.36
C ALA A 158 4.71 8.52 6.35
N VAL A 159 4.54 9.15 7.53
CA VAL A 159 3.91 10.47 7.66
C VAL A 159 4.62 11.51 6.81
N ARG A 160 5.97 11.59 6.89
CA ARG A 160 6.76 12.51 6.06
C ARG A 160 6.52 12.29 4.57
N MET A 161 6.55 11.02 4.10
CA MET A 161 6.38 10.73 2.67
C MET A 161 4.96 11.03 2.20
N VAL A 162 3.93 10.69 2.99
CA VAL A 162 2.54 11.05 2.70
C VAL A 162 2.40 12.57 2.62
N TYR A 163 2.94 13.32 3.58
CA TYR A 163 2.91 14.77 3.56
C TYR A 163 3.57 15.37 2.31
N GLN A 164 4.73 14.86 1.90
CA GLN A 164 5.41 15.32 0.69
C GLN A 164 4.58 15.05 -0.58
N VAL A 165 4.03 13.84 -0.71
CA VAL A 165 3.26 13.43 -1.88
C VAL A 165 1.93 14.18 -1.96
N THR A 166 1.16 14.28 -0.87
CA THR A 166 -0.12 14.99 -0.85
C THR A 166 -0.01 16.48 -1.13
N GLY A 167 1.17 17.08 -0.92
CA GLY A 167 1.46 18.46 -1.31
C GLY A 167 1.89 18.61 -2.78
N ALA A 168 2.09 17.53 -3.50
CA ALA A 168 2.69 17.54 -4.84
C ALA A 168 1.77 16.98 -5.94
N VAL A 169 0.72 16.23 -5.57
CA VAL A 169 -0.26 15.65 -6.49
C VAL A 169 -1.68 16.12 -6.16
N SER A 170 -2.59 16.01 -7.11
CA SER A 170 -4.02 16.36 -6.96
C SER A 170 -4.92 15.16 -6.70
N ILE A 171 -4.46 13.96 -7.08
CA ILE A 171 -5.20 12.70 -6.88
C ILE A 171 -5.16 12.26 -5.40
N PRO A 172 -6.18 11.52 -4.94
CA PRO A 172 -6.26 11.07 -3.55
C PRO A 172 -5.12 10.12 -3.17
N VAL A 173 -4.68 10.24 -1.92
CA VAL A 173 -3.61 9.42 -1.34
C VAL A 173 -4.15 8.62 -0.16
N ILE A 174 -3.87 7.31 -0.16
CA ILE A 174 -4.08 6.42 0.99
C ILE A 174 -2.75 6.30 1.73
N GLY A 175 -2.75 6.67 3.02
CA GLY A 175 -1.56 6.58 3.87
C GLY A 175 -1.45 5.23 4.57
N MET A 176 -0.24 4.67 4.63
CA MET A 176 0.05 3.45 5.38
C MET A 176 1.52 3.42 5.82
N GLY A 177 1.80 2.62 6.85
CA GLY A 177 3.15 2.38 7.36
C GLY A 177 3.26 2.71 8.85
N GLY A 178 3.25 1.67 9.67
CA GLY A 178 3.42 1.77 11.12
C GLY A 178 2.20 2.20 11.91
N VAL A 179 1.06 2.45 11.27
CA VAL A 179 -0.20 2.81 11.94
C VAL A 179 -0.63 1.71 12.91
N SER A 180 -0.89 2.09 14.17
CA SER A 180 -1.21 1.17 15.26
C SER A 180 -2.23 1.71 16.27
N SER A 181 -2.66 2.96 16.10
CA SER A 181 -3.59 3.65 17.00
C SER A 181 -4.54 4.58 16.24
N ALA A 182 -5.62 5.03 16.89
CA ALA A 182 -6.52 6.06 16.38
C ALA A 182 -5.79 7.41 16.19
N GLN A 183 -4.83 7.72 17.05
CA GLN A 183 -3.99 8.92 16.91
C GLN A 183 -3.16 8.88 15.63
N ASP A 184 -2.55 7.72 15.30
CA ASP A 184 -1.77 7.55 14.07
C ASP A 184 -2.64 7.75 12.83
N VAL A 185 -3.91 7.29 12.87
CA VAL A 185 -4.87 7.52 11.78
C VAL A 185 -5.12 9.01 11.57
N ILE A 186 -5.41 9.75 12.63
CA ILE A 186 -5.67 11.19 12.56
C ILE A 186 -4.42 11.94 12.08
N GLU A 187 -3.23 11.60 12.59
CA GLU A 187 -1.96 12.19 12.16
C GLU A 187 -1.69 11.94 10.67
N MET A 188 -1.93 10.72 10.20
CA MET A 188 -1.78 10.38 8.78
C MET A 188 -2.75 11.19 7.90
N MET A 189 -4.00 11.42 8.37
CA MET A 189 -4.95 12.29 7.68
C MET A 189 -4.54 13.76 7.71
N MET A 190 -3.97 14.24 8.81
CA MET A 190 -3.37 15.58 8.89
C MET A 190 -2.16 15.75 7.97
N ALA A 191 -1.47 14.66 7.63
CA ALA A 191 -0.46 14.67 6.57
C ALA A 191 -1.07 14.73 5.15
N GLY A 192 -2.39 14.69 5.03
CA GLY A 192 -3.14 14.84 3.79
C GLY A 192 -3.73 13.55 3.22
N ALA A 193 -3.54 12.40 3.87
CA ALA A 193 -4.15 11.15 3.44
C ALA A 193 -5.69 11.25 3.48
N LYS A 194 -6.37 10.69 2.47
CA LYS A 194 -7.84 10.61 2.39
C LYS A 194 -8.41 9.34 2.99
N ALA A 195 -7.56 8.32 3.15
CA ALA A 195 -7.85 7.08 3.86
C ALA A 195 -6.55 6.52 4.44
N VAL A 196 -6.68 5.57 5.37
CA VAL A 196 -5.53 4.97 6.06
C VAL A 196 -5.65 3.45 6.03
N GLN A 197 -4.55 2.77 5.70
CA GLN A 197 -4.45 1.31 5.78
C GLN A 197 -3.59 0.89 6.97
N VAL A 198 -4.01 -0.18 7.65
CA VAL A 198 -3.31 -0.79 8.79
C VAL A 198 -2.80 -2.16 8.37
N GLY A 199 -1.48 -2.34 8.36
CA GLY A 199 -0.84 -3.61 7.96
C GLY A 199 -0.27 -4.37 9.15
N ALA A 200 0.97 -4.05 9.53
CA ALA A 200 1.76 -4.82 10.50
C ALA A 200 1.11 -4.98 11.88
N ALA A 201 0.28 -4.03 12.32
CA ALA A 201 -0.42 -4.13 13.60
C ALA A 201 -1.33 -5.36 13.68
N ASN A 202 -1.97 -5.76 12.56
CA ASN A 202 -2.82 -6.95 12.49
C ASN A 202 -2.04 -8.28 12.68
N LEU A 203 -0.73 -8.29 12.46
CA LEU A 203 0.12 -9.46 12.68
C LEU A 203 0.42 -9.70 14.17
N THR A 204 0.35 -8.65 14.98
CA THR A 204 0.55 -8.71 16.43
C THR A 204 -0.78 -8.79 17.19
N ASP A 205 -1.82 -8.16 16.66
CA ASP A 205 -3.18 -8.17 17.21
C ASP A 205 -4.21 -8.24 16.07
N PRO A 206 -4.87 -9.38 15.86
CA PRO A 206 -5.90 -9.53 14.81
C PRO A 206 -7.08 -8.56 14.92
N TYR A 207 -7.27 -7.96 16.11
CA TYR A 207 -8.32 -6.98 16.37
C TYR A 207 -7.83 -5.52 16.26
N ALA A 208 -6.60 -5.29 15.79
CA ALA A 208 -6.02 -3.94 15.71
C ALA A 208 -6.92 -2.95 14.99
N CYS A 209 -7.42 -3.29 13.80
CA CYS A 209 -8.32 -2.41 13.05
C CYS A 209 -9.60 -2.10 13.82
N LYS A 210 -10.21 -3.12 14.46
CA LYS A 210 -11.42 -2.90 15.27
C LYS A 210 -11.15 -1.94 16.42
N LYS A 211 -10.07 -2.17 17.18
CA LYS A 211 -9.69 -1.30 18.31
C LYS A 211 -9.44 0.14 17.87
N ILE A 212 -8.75 0.32 16.75
CA ILE A 212 -8.51 1.64 16.16
C ILE A 212 -9.84 2.32 15.82
N ILE A 213 -10.76 1.62 15.16
CA ILE A 213 -12.07 2.16 14.78
C ILE A 213 -12.91 2.52 16.02
N ASP A 214 -12.95 1.64 17.02
CA ASP A 214 -13.70 1.87 18.26
C ASP A 214 -13.14 3.08 19.06
N ASP A 215 -11.84 3.36 18.94
CA ASP A 215 -11.13 4.44 19.67
C ASP A 215 -11.18 5.79 18.94
N LEU A 216 -11.41 5.78 17.62
CA LEU A 216 -11.45 7.01 16.80
C LEU A 216 -12.41 8.07 17.33
N PRO A 217 -13.67 7.78 17.72
CA PRO A 217 -14.59 8.81 18.23
C PRO A 217 -14.04 9.54 19.46
N ARG A 218 -13.41 8.82 20.39
CA ARG A 218 -12.83 9.38 21.60
C ARG A 218 -11.64 10.31 21.28
N GLU A 219 -10.77 9.89 20.36
CA GLU A 219 -9.64 10.71 19.95
C GLU A 219 -10.08 11.94 19.15
N MET A 220 -11.09 11.82 18.32
CA MET A 220 -11.70 12.93 17.60
C MET A 220 -12.30 13.96 18.56
N GLU A 221 -13.07 13.50 19.56
CA GLU A 221 -13.64 14.38 20.61
C GLU A 221 -12.51 15.12 21.36
N ARG A 222 -11.46 14.41 21.75
CA ARG A 222 -10.29 15.01 22.43
C ARG A 222 -9.61 16.12 21.63
N LEU A 223 -9.65 16.00 20.30
CA LEU A 223 -9.01 16.96 19.37
C LEU A 223 -10.00 17.99 18.80
N GLY A 224 -11.30 17.94 19.19
CA GLY A 224 -12.33 18.83 18.67
C GLY A 224 -12.68 18.61 17.21
N ILE A 225 -12.55 17.36 16.74
CA ILE A 225 -12.84 16.95 15.35
C ILE A 225 -14.25 16.34 15.33
N GLU A 226 -15.17 16.93 14.57
CA GLU A 226 -16.54 16.40 14.47
C GLU A 226 -16.65 15.25 13.46
N ARG A 227 -15.97 15.38 12.31
CA ARG A 227 -15.95 14.37 11.24
C ARG A 227 -14.55 14.19 10.70
N LEU A 228 -14.19 12.96 10.30
CA LEU A 228 -12.89 12.67 9.65
C LEU A 228 -12.67 13.52 8.39
N SER A 229 -13.75 13.86 7.67
CA SER A 229 -13.70 14.74 6.50
C SER A 229 -13.27 16.18 6.81
N ASP A 230 -13.37 16.60 8.07
CA ASP A 230 -13.03 17.96 8.48
C ASP A 230 -11.53 18.11 8.80
N ILE A 231 -10.80 17.00 8.84
CA ILE A 231 -9.34 17.01 9.04
C ILE A 231 -8.68 17.67 7.83
N GLN A 232 -8.03 18.79 8.09
CA GLN A 232 -7.24 19.51 7.09
C GLN A 232 -5.79 19.06 7.12
N ARG A 233 -5.16 19.07 5.93
CA ARG A 233 -3.72 18.92 5.83
C ARG A 233 -3.04 20.13 6.50
N VAL A 234 -2.09 19.89 7.37
CA VAL A 234 -1.28 20.91 8.04
C VAL A 234 -0.19 21.46 7.13
#